data_92316a12f8682cc51c054818a5d13ef1
#
_entry.id   92316a12f8682cc51c054818a5d13ef1
#
_cell.length_a   1.000
_cell.length_b   1.000
_cell.length_c   1.000
_cell.angle_alpha   90.00
_cell.angle_beta   90.00
_cell.angle_gamma   90.00
#
_symmetry.space_group_name_H-M   'P 1'
#
loop_
_entity.id
_entity.type
_entity.pdbx_description
1 polymer ?
#
loop_
_entity_poly.entity_id
_entity_poly.type
_entity_poly.pdbx_seq_one_letter_code
_entity_poly.pdbx_strand_id
1 'polypeptide(L)'
;RIPHYNFSQYILERLPADCTTKTDVVEQILSTTRCHPYYTQQLAALVWDFLTYKKLDAAEVVEQAIATLVRTHDLDFERIWLNFNKTDRSVLMGLVSNVQLASNRRLPTSTVYSSVKRLMQSGYVIKLDAFEVEDPFFARWIRQRQA
;
A
#
# COMPACT_ATOMS: atom_id res chain seq x y z
N ARG A 1 -10.26 11.37 0.86
CA ARG A 1 -9.05 11.23 1.68
C ARG A 1 -8.90 12.44 2.59
N ILE A 2 -8.27 12.25 3.75
CA ILE A 2 -8.03 13.34 4.71
C ILE A 2 -6.84 14.16 4.22
N PRO A 3 -6.88 15.49 4.32
CA PRO A 3 -5.74 16.31 3.93
C PRO A 3 -4.47 15.92 4.66
N HIS A 4 -3.36 15.93 3.96
CA HIS A 4 -2.04 15.51 4.47
C HIS A 4 -1.66 16.26 5.77
N TYR A 5 -1.86 17.57 5.79
CA TYR A 5 -1.51 18.39 6.96
C TYR A 5 -2.26 17.94 8.22
N ASN A 6 -3.56 17.72 8.11
CA ASN A 6 -4.39 17.30 9.25
C ASN A 6 -3.98 15.94 9.78
N PHE A 7 -3.70 14.99 8.89
CA PHE A 7 -3.18 13.68 9.27
C PHE A 7 -1.81 13.76 9.91
N SER A 8 -0.94 14.57 9.34
CA SER A 8 0.42 14.76 9.85
C SER A 8 0.38 15.22 11.30
N GLN A 9 -0.41 16.25 11.61
CA GLN A 9 -0.54 16.76 12.98
C GLN A 9 -1.13 15.70 13.92
N TYR A 10 -2.17 15.01 13.49
CA TYR A 10 -2.82 13.97 14.27
C TYR A 10 -1.84 12.85 14.67
N ILE A 11 -1.03 12.40 13.74
CA ILE A 11 -0.06 11.33 14.00
C ILE A 11 1.11 11.83 14.83
N LEU A 12 1.63 13.03 14.54
CA LEU A 12 2.74 13.62 15.28
C LEU A 12 2.44 13.72 16.77
N GLU A 13 1.22 14.14 17.12
CA GLU A 13 0.80 14.28 18.52
C GLU A 13 0.75 12.95 19.26
N ARG A 14 0.58 11.84 18.55
CA ARG A 14 0.38 10.52 19.14
C ARG A 14 1.63 9.65 19.16
N LEU A 15 2.68 10.05 18.44
CA LEU A 15 3.93 9.30 18.46
C LEU A 15 4.66 9.50 19.80
N PRO A 16 5.46 8.50 20.24
CA PRO A 16 6.22 8.63 21.48
C PRO A 16 7.14 9.85 21.47
N ALA A 17 7.23 10.54 22.60
CA ALA A 17 7.97 11.79 22.74
C ALA A 17 9.48 11.63 22.51
N ASP A 18 10.01 10.43 22.71
CA ASP A 18 11.43 10.11 22.52
C ASP A 18 11.77 9.73 21.08
N CYS A 19 10.81 9.75 20.16
CA CYS A 19 11.08 9.52 18.75
C CYS A 19 11.74 10.76 18.13
N THR A 20 13.04 10.67 17.84
CA THR A 20 13.84 11.82 17.39
C THR A 20 13.56 12.22 15.93
N THR A 21 12.98 11.32 15.14
CA THR A 21 12.68 11.55 13.71
C THR A 21 11.19 11.41 13.40
N LYS A 22 10.34 12.00 14.27
CA LYS A 22 8.88 11.93 14.13
C LYS A 22 8.38 12.37 12.77
N THR A 23 8.92 13.47 12.24
CA THR A 23 8.49 14.00 10.93
C THR A 23 8.76 13.00 9.82
N ASP A 24 9.92 12.36 9.81
CA ASP A 24 10.28 11.36 8.80
C ASP A 24 9.38 10.13 8.89
N VAL A 25 9.08 9.67 10.09
CA VAL A 25 8.17 8.54 10.33
C VAL A 25 6.78 8.88 9.79
N VAL A 26 6.26 10.05 10.11
CA VAL A 26 4.93 10.49 9.67
C VAL A 26 4.89 10.59 8.14
N GLU A 27 5.88 11.20 7.52
CA GLU A 27 5.95 11.31 6.06
C GLU A 27 6.00 9.93 5.39
N GLN A 28 6.75 9.01 5.94
CA GLN A 28 6.83 7.66 5.41
C GLN A 28 5.50 6.91 5.53
N ILE A 29 4.79 7.07 6.65
CA ILE A 29 3.45 6.51 6.83
C ILE A 29 2.50 7.08 5.78
N LEU A 30 2.44 8.41 5.67
CA LEU A 30 1.48 9.07 4.79
C LEU A 30 1.76 8.82 3.31
N SER A 31 3.02 8.78 2.91
CA SER A 31 3.36 8.45 1.52
C SER A 31 3.01 7.01 1.17
N THR A 32 3.22 6.07 2.09
CA THR A 32 2.88 4.66 1.89
C THR A 32 1.37 4.48 1.73
N THR A 33 0.59 5.14 2.58
CA THR A 33 -0.88 4.95 2.63
C THR A 33 -1.63 5.93 1.75
N ARG A 34 -0.95 6.90 1.15
CA ARG A 34 -1.53 7.97 0.34
C ARG A 34 -2.64 8.71 1.09
N CYS A 35 -2.46 8.89 2.39
CA CYS A 35 -3.41 9.56 3.30
C CYS A 35 -4.80 8.89 3.34
N HIS A 36 -4.89 7.61 3.04
CA HIS A 36 -6.13 6.87 3.17
C HIS A 36 -6.44 6.64 4.66
N PRO A 37 -7.61 7.03 5.17
CA PRO A 37 -7.89 7.00 6.61
C PRO A 37 -7.67 5.63 7.24
N TYR A 38 -8.21 4.58 6.65
CA TYR A 38 -8.12 3.22 7.20
C TYR A 38 -6.69 2.70 7.24
N TYR A 39 -5.98 2.78 6.10
CA TYR A 39 -4.61 2.26 6.03
C TYR A 39 -3.64 3.08 6.85
N THR A 40 -3.85 4.39 6.93
CA THR A 40 -3.02 5.27 7.76
C THR A 40 -3.15 4.92 9.24
N GLN A 41 -4.38 4.72 9.72
CA GLN A 41 -4.60 4.35 11.12
C GLN A 41 -4.01 2.98 11.43
N GLN A 42 -4.18 2.02 10.54
CA GLN A 42 -3.65 0.68 10.71
C GLN A 42 -2.12 0.68 10.82
N LEU A 43 -1.46 1.37 9.90
CA LEU A 43 0.01 1.44 9.90
C LEU A 43 0.53 2.25 11.07
N ALA A 44 -0.07 3.40 11.35
CA ALA A 44 0.36 4.27 12.45
C ALA A 44 0.23 3.59 13.81
N ALA A 45 -0.85 2.83 14.03
CA ALA A 45 -1.04 2.08 15.28
C ALA A 45 0.06 1.05 15.48
N LEU A 46 0.43 0.32 14.43
CA LEU A 46 1.49 -0.68 14.52
C LEU A 46 2.86 -0.05 14.70
N VAL A 47 3.12 1.07 14.01
CA VAL A 47 4.36 1.84 14.19
C VAL A 47 4.48 2.32 15.64
N TRP A 48 3.38 2.83 16.22
CA TRP A 48 3.36 3.26 17.62
C TRP A 48 3.71 2.10 18.56
N ASP A 49 3.10 0.92 18.34
CA ASP A 49 3.39 -0.28 19.14
C ASP A 49 4.87 -0.67 19.04
N PHE A 50 5.43 -0.66 17.85
CA PHE A 50 6.84 -1.04 17.64
C PHE A 50 7.81 -0.06 18.27
N LEU A 51 7.52 1.23 18.21
CA LEU A 51 8.34 2.25 18.86
C LEU A 51 8.24 2.16 20.38
N THR A 52 7.06 1.89 20.92
CA THR A 52 6.80 1.90 22.35
C THR A 52 7.26 0.61 23.02
N TYR A 53 6.87 -0.54 22.49
CA TYR A 53 7.07 -1.83 23.16
C TYR A 53 8.28 -2.60 22.66
N LYS A 54 8.57 -2.53 21.36
CA LYS A 54 9.74 -3.21 20.77
C LYS A 54 10.95 -2.30 20.69
N LYS A 55 10.75 -1.01 20.88
CA LYS A 55 11.80 0.02 20.85
C LYS A 55 12.67 -0.06 19.59
N LEU A 56 12.02 -0.29 18.45
CA LEU A 56 12.70 -0.33 17.17
C LEU A 56 13.21 1.07 16.80
N ASP A 57 14.26 1.09 16.00
CA ASP A 57 14.83 2.31 15.48
C ASP A 57 13.84 3.00 14.53
N ALA A 58 13.72 4.32 14.64
CA ALA A 58 12.84 5.11 13.80
C ALA A 58 13.14 4.97 12.30
N ALA A 59 14.40 4.69 11.95
CA ALA A 59 14.80 4.48 10.55
C ALA A 59 14.20 3.21 9.94
N GLU A 60 13.89 2.22 10.77
CA GLU A 60 13.44 0.90 10.30
C GLU A 60 11.98 0.59 10.65
N VAL A 61 11.39 1.35 11.58
CA VAL A 61 10.11 0.97 12.18
C VAL A 61 8.97 0.88 11.16
N VAL A 62 8.90 1.80 10.21
CA VAL A 62 7.80 1.82 9.24
C VAL A 62 7.89 0.62 8.29
N GLU A 63 9.08 0.31 7.79
CA GLU A 63 9.27 -0.87 6.92
C GLU A 63 8.99 -2.17 7.67
N GLN A 64 9.38 -2.28 8.94
CA GLN A 64 9.06 -3.43 9.78
C GLN A 64 7.55 -3.56 10.00
N ALA A 65 6.86 -2.46 10.22
CA ALA A 65 5.42 -2.45 10.39
C ALA A 65 4.70 -2.87 9.09
N ILE A 66 5.15 -2.34 7.94
CA ILE A 66 4.59 -2.73 6.64
C ILE A 66 4.78 -4.23 6.41
N ALA A 67 5.97 -4.73 6.64
CA ALA A 67 6.26 -6.16 6.47
C ALA A 67 5.38 -7.03 7.37
N THR A 68 5.13 -6.59 8.59
CA THR A 68 4.25 -7.29 9.53
C THR A 68 2.81 -7.31 9.04
N LEU A 69 2.29 -6.18 8.55
CA LEU A 69 0.93 -6.11 8.01
C LEU A 69 0.77 -7.02 6.79
N VAL A 70 1.75 -7.03 5.89
CA VAL A 70 1.74 -7.90 4.71
C VAL A 70 1.70 -9.38 5.12
N ARG A 71 2.51 -9.78 6.10
CA ARG A 71 2.51 -11.16 6.62
C ARG A 71 1.20 -11.52 7.29
N THR A 72 0.64 -10.60 8.08
CA THR A 72 -0.62 -10.82 8.79
C THR A 72 -1.76 -11.11 7.84
N HIS A 73 -1.78 -10.45 6.68
CA HIS A 73 -2.85 -10.59 5.69
C HIS A 73 -2.49 -11.54 4.53
N ASP A 74 -1.41 -12.29 4.64
CA ASP A 74 -0.90 -13.14 3.56
C ASP A 74 -1.95 -14.11 3.02
N LEU A 75 -2.66 -14.81 3.90
CA LEU A 75 -3.69 -15.77 3.48
C LEU A 75 -4.86 -15.09 2.79
N ASP A 76 -5.28 -13.93 3.27
CA ASP A 76 -6.37 -13.16 2.66
C ASP A 76 -5.96 -12.65 1.28
N PHE A 77 -4.75 -12.14 1.14
CA PHE A 77 -4.21 -11.67 -0.14
C PHE A 77 -4.07 -12.83 -1.13
N GLU A 78 -3.60 -14.00 -0.67
CA GLU A 78 -3.51 -15.19 -1.52
C GLU A 78 -4.88 -15.60 -2.04
N ARG A 79 -5.90 -15.59 -1.19
CA ARG A 79 -7.26 -15.93 -1.58
C ARG A 79 -7.81 -14.96 -2.63
N ILE A 80 -7.60 -13.66 -2.44
CA ILE A 80 -8.00 -12.64 -3.41
C ILE A 80 -7.28 -12.87 -4.74
N TRP A 81 -5.99 -13.10 -4.68
CA TRP A 81 -5.14 -13.31 -5.86
C TRP A 81 -5.58 -14.50 -6.69
N LEU A 82 -5.90 -15.61 -6.03
CA LEU A 82 -6.33 -16.83 -6.70
C LEU A 82 -7.68 -16.69 -7.40
N ASN A 83 -8.52 -15.74 -6.96
CA ASN A 83 -9.81 -15.48 -7.59
C ASN A 83 -9.72 -14.60 -8.84
N PHE A 84 -8.58 -13.94 -9.07
CA PHE A 84 -8.39 -13.15 -10.29
C PHE A 84 -8.05 -14.06 -11.47
N ASN A 85 -8.50 -13.66 -12.66
CA ASN A 85 -8.09 -14.32 -13.89
C ASN A 85 -6.66 -13.90 -14.26
N LYS A 86 -6.12 -14.55 -15.29
CA LYS A 86 -4.74 -14.35 -15.72
C LYS A 86 -4.47 -12.90 -16.17
N THR A 87 -5.43 -12.31 -16.88
CA THR A 87 -5.33 -10.93 -17.38
C THR A 87 -5.30 -9.94 -16.21
N ASP A 88 -6.21 -10.11 -15.24
CA ASP A 88 -6.29 -9.23 -14.08
C ASP A 88 -4.99 -9.28 -13.25
N ARG A 89 -4.43 -10.47 -13.08
CA ARG A 89 -3.13 -10.63 -12.39
C ARG A 89 -2.02 -9.91 -13.14
N SER A 90 -1.96 -10.04 -14.45
CA SER A 90 -0.96 -9.34 -15.27
C SER A 90 -1.08 -7.82 -15.16
N VAL A 91 -2.31 -7.30 -15.16
CA VAL A 91 -2.57 -5.87 -15.00
C VAL A 91 -2.10 -5.40 -13.63
N LEU A 92 -2.46 -6.11 -12.57
CA LEU A 92 -2.05 -5.76 -11.20
C LEU A 92 -0.53 -5.78 -11.06
N MET A 93 0.14 -6.79 -11.61
CA MET A 93 1.60 -6.86 -11.60
C MET A 93 2.24 -5.68 -12.34
N GLY A 94 1.67 -5.28 -13.47
CA GLY A 94 2.14 -4.11 -14.20
C GLY A 94 1.97 -2.81 -13.41
N LEU A 95 0.85 -2.64 -12.72
CA LEU A 95 0.59 -1.45 -11.92
C LEU A 95 1.59 -1.30 -10.76
N VAL A 96 1.88 -2.39 -10.05
CA VAL A 96 2.82 -2.32 -8.91
C VAL A 96 4.27 -2.16 -9.35
N SER A 97 4.59 -2.53 -10.58
CA SER A 97 5.94 -2.44 -11.14
C SER A 97 6.18 -1.13 -11.89
N ASN A 98 5.19 -0.25 -11.98
CA ASN A 98 5.24 1.00 -12.75
C ASN A 98 5.54 0.79 -14.24
N VAL A 99 5.22 -0.40 -14.77
CA VAL A 99 5.36 -0.68 -16.19
C VAL A 99 4.14 -0.14 -16.93
N GLN A 100 4.36 0.52 -18.06
CA GLN A 100 3.24 0.96 -18.88
C GLN A 100 2.48 -0.27 -19.40
N LEU A 101 1.22 -0.39 -19.00
CA LEU A 101 0.40 -1.54 -19.36
C LEU A 101 0.22 -1.66 -20.90
N ALA A 102 0.13 -0.52 -21.58
CA ALA A 102 -0.01 -0.48 -23.03
C ALA A 102 1.24 -0.94 -23.79
N SER A 103 2.40 -0.97 -23.14
CA SER A 103 3.65 -1.45 -23.75
C SER A 103 3.85 -2.94 -23.56
N ASN A 104 3.00 -3.59 -22.82
CA ASN A 104 3.04 -5.05 -22.66
C ASN A 104 2.49 -5.70 -23.95
N ARG A 105 3.40 -6.15 -24.80
CA ARG A 105 3.09 -6.72 -26.13
C ARG A 105 2.21 -7.97 -26.09
N ARG A 106 2.00 -8.55 -24.89
CA ARG A 106 1.24 -9.79 -24.72
C ARG A 106 -0.26 -9.57 -24.60
N LEU A 107 -0.69 -8.33 -24.31
CA LEU A 107 -2.11 -8.03 -24.08
C LEU A 107 -2.54 -6.86 -24.98
N PRO A 108 -3.67 -7.03 -25.73
CA PRO A 108 -4.26 -5.92 -26.45
C PRO A 108 -4.68 -4.80 -25.51
N THR A 109 -4.61 -3.55 -25.98
CA THR A 109 -5.00 -2.37 -25.20
C THR A 109 -6.44 -2.46 -24.71
N SER A 110 -7.35 -2.97 -25.53
CA SER A 110 -8.75 -3.14 -25.17
C SER A 110 -8.95 -4.14 -24.03
N THR A 111 -8.15 -5.23 -24.01
CA THR A 111 -8.17 -6.23 -22.96
C THR A 111 -7.68 -5.64 -21.65
N VAL A 112 -6.59 -4.88 -21.67
CA VAL A 112 -6.06 -4.18 -20.50
C VAL A 112 -7.08 -3.19 -19.96
N TYR A 113 -7.69 -2.38 -20.82
CA TYR A 113 -8.69 -1.40 -20.42
C TYR A 113 -9.90 -2.05 -19.74
N SER A 114 -10.41 -3.16 -20.29
CA SER A 114 -11.53 -3.89 -19.71
C SER A 114 -11.19 -4.45 -18.34
N SER A 115 -9.97 -4.98 -18.18
CA SER A 115 -9.49 -5.50 -16.90
C SER A 115 -9.38 -4.38 -15.86
N VAL A 116 -8.75 -3.27 -16.20
CA VAL A 116 -8.65 -2.11 -15.30
C VAL A 116 -10.05 -1.65 -14.86
N LYS A 117 -10.99 -1.58 -15.78
CA LYS A 117 -12.37 -1.16 -15.47
C LYS A 117 -13.04 -2.12 -14.48
N ARG A 118 -12.90 -3.43 -14.69
CA ARG A 118 -13.44 -4.44 -13.74
C ARG A 118 -12.80 -4.30 -12.36
N LEU A 119 -11.49 -4.15 -12.31
CA LEU A 119 -10.76 -4.01 -11.05
C LEU A 119 -11.14 -2.73 -10.31
N MET A 120 -11.40 -1.64 -11.04
CA MET A 120 -11.90 -0.41 -10.43
C MET A 120 -13.30 -0.60 -9.86
N GLN A 121 -14.19 -1.26 -10.60
CA GLN A 121 -15.54 -1.53 -10.14
C GLN A 121 -15.58 -2.42 -8.90
N SER A 122 -14.64 -3.34 -8.79
CA SER A 122 -14.50 -4.23 -7.64
C SER A 122 -13.71 -3.63 -6.47
N GLY A 123 -13.19 -2.41 -6.64
CA GLY A 123 -12.49 -1.69 -5.58
C GLY A 123 -11.03 -2.03 -5.41
N TYR A 124 -10.42 -2.82 -6.29
CA TYR A 124 -9.01 -3.20 -6.18
C TYR A 124 -8.05 -2.20 -6.82
N VAL A 125 -8.54 -1.39 -7.74
CA VAL A 125 -7.76 -0.36 -8.44
C VAL A 125 -8.47 0.97 -8.31
N ILE A 126 -7.71 2.03 -8.09
CA ILE A 126 -8.21 3.40 -8.10
C ILE A 126 -7.44 4.22 -9.12
N LYS A 127 -8.06 5.29 -9.59
CA LYS A 127 -7.41 6.26 -10.44
C LYS A 127 -7.09 7.50 -9.63
N LEU A 128 -5.80 7.77 -9.45
CA LEU A 128 -5.28 9.03 -8.94
C LEU A 128 -4.66 9.79 -10.13
N ASP A 129 -3.40 10.22 -10.04
CA ASP A 129 -2.69 10.72 -11.24
C ASP A 129 -2.48 9.60 -12.26
N ALA A 130 -2.32 8.38 -11.77
CA ALA A 130 -2.25 7.16 -12.55
C ALA A 130 -3.14 6.11 -11.90
N PHE A 131 -3.36 4.97 -12.58
CA PHE A 131 -4.03 3.83 -11.96
C PHE A 131 -3.10 3.19 -10.94
N GLU A 132 -3.64 2.88 -9.76
CA GLU A 132 -2.88 2.26 -8.67
C GLU A 132 -3.73 1.21 -7.98
N VAL A 133 -3.05 0.21 -7.39
CA VAL A 133 -3.72 -0.75 -6.51
C VAL A 133 -4.21 0.00 -5.27
N GLU A 134 -5.48 -0.19 -4.92
CA GLU A 134 -6.13 0.59 -3.87
C GLU A 134 -5.51 0.34 -2.50
N ASP A 135 -5.26 -0.92 -2.13
CA ASP A 135 -4.65 -1.30 -0.87
C ASP A 135 -3.12 -1.30 -1.01
N PRO A 136 -2.41 -0.41 -0.32
CA PRO A 136 -0.95 -0.32 -0.42
C PRO A 136 -0.23 -1.58 0.09
N PHE A 137 -0.82 -2.29 1.04
CA PHE A 137 -0.24 -3.53 1.57
C PHE A 137 -0.42 -4.69 0.60
N PHE A 138 -1.56 -4.74 -0.07
CA PHE A 138 -1.77 -5.70 -1.15
C PHE A 138 -0.82 -5.42 -2.33
N ALA A 139 -0.61 -4.16 -2.67
CA ALA A 139 0.37 -3.78 -3.68
C ALA A 139 1.77 -4.26 -3.33
N ARG A 140 2.18 -4.10 -2.07
CA ARG A 140 3.47 -4.59 -1.59
C ARG A 140 3.55 -6.12 -1.65
N TRP A 141 2.48 -6.80 -1.28
CA TRP A 141 2.38 -8.26 -1.35
C TRP A 141 2.54 -8.76 -2.80
N ILE A 142 1.85 -8.14 -3.76
CA ILE A 142 1.97 -8.50 -5.18
C ILE A 142 3.41 -8.29 -5.67
N ARG A 143 4.02 -7.17 -5.31
CA ARG A 143 5.40 -6.86 -5.70
C ARG A 143 6.38 -7.91 -5.20
N GLN A 144 6.20 -8.38 -3.97
CA GLN A 144 7.07 -9.41 -3.37
C GLN A 144 6.95 -10.75 -4.10
N ARG A 145 5.78 -11.09 -4.63
CA ARG A 145 5.60 -12.34 -5.38
C ARG A 145 6.38 -12.35 -6.70
N GLN A 146 6.70 -11.20 -7.25
CA GLN A 146 7.45 -11.09 -8.51
C GLN A 146 8.97 -11.19 -8.31
N ALA A 147 9.40 -10.96 -7.11
CA ALA A 147 10.83 -10.94 -6.77
C ALA A 147 11.44 -12.35 -6.78
#